data_35a7da80bfba6b8f922e36b33ee78b51
#
_entry.id   35a7da80bfba6b8f922e36b33ee78b51
#
_cell.length_a   1.000
_cell.length_b   1.000
_cell.length_c   1.000
_cell.angle_alpha   90.00
_cell.angle_beta   90.00
_cell.angle_gamma   90.00
#
_symmetry.space_group_name_H-M   'P 1'
#
loop_
_entity.id
_entity.type
_entity.pdbx_description
1 polymer ?
#
loop_
_entity_poly.entity_id
_entity_poly.type
_entity_poly.pdbx_seq_one_letter_code
_entity_poly.pdbx_strand_id
1 'polypeptide(L)'
;MLLSIVDVTERSRKAAEFEAIFSELRHRMKNLLGLVRALANQTKAEGISGEEYRQAFVGRLDALVEANDLSLKEHGKDSLEALIARATIPFQSSPEAIRVEPGPPVALASKEIMSLSLVLHELATNAVKYGALSVASGQVDIRWQLEDPHMLRIMWSERGGPPVAAPTSTGYGTQLIQFAIAYNLGGRVEQAYHPHGLEAQIVVPLERATRPG
;
A
#
# COMPACT_ATOMS: atom_id res chain seq x y z
N MET A 1 45.24 -25.67 -36.34
CA MET A 1 44.55 -25.83 -35.06
C MET A 1 44.04 -24.45 -34.65
N LEU A 2 42.76 -24.15 -34.96
CA LEU A 2 42.12 -22.88 -34.64
C LEU A 2 41.58 -22.99 -33.21
N LEU A 3 42.20 -22.28 -32.26
CA LEU A 3 41.68 -22.08 -30.91
C LEU A 3 40.47 -21.12 -31.00
N SER A 4 39.26 -21.62 -30.84
CA SER A 4 38.07 -20.82 -30.63
C SER A 4 38.12 -20.27 -29.20
N ILE A 5 38.51 -19.02 -29.04
CA ILE A 5 38.36 -18.31 -27.78
C ILE A 5 36.87 -17.97 -27.67
N VAL A 6 36.11 -18.83 -26.99
CA VAL A 6 34.72 -18.54 -26.61
C VAL A 6 34.81 -17.46 -25.54
N ASP A 7 34.22 -16.30 -25.82
CA ASP A 7 34.17 -15.20 -24.86
C ASP A 7 33.28 -15.58 -23.65
N VAL A 8 33.94 -16.13 -22.62
CA VAL A 8 33.31 -16.63 -21.39
C VAL A 8 32.75 -15.47 -20.59
N THR A 9 33.25 -14.24 -20.84
CA THR A 9 32.87 -13.03 -20.09
C THR A 9 31.44 -12.61 -20.36
N GLU A 10 30.98 -12.64 -21.61
CA GLU A 10 29.61 -12.30 -21.99
C GLU A 10 28.61 -13.32 -21.43
N ARG A 11 28.97 -14.60 -21.47
CA ARG A 11 28.13 -15.68 -20.94
C ARG A 11 28.03 -15.62 -19.42
N SER A 12 29.09 -15.29 -18.72
CA SER A 12 29.12 -15.12 -17.27
C SER A 12 28.33 -13.87 -16.85
N ARG A 13 28.42 -12.78 -17.62
CA ARG A 13 27.63 -11.56 -17.36
C ARG A 13 26.13 -11.81 -17.52
N LYS A 14 25.71 -12.46 -18.61
CA LYS A 14 24.29 -12.83 -18.81
C LYS A 14 23.78 -13.75 -17.71
N ALA A 15 24.58 -14.72 -17.27
CA ALA A 15 24.20 -15.59 -16.17
C ALA A 15 24.01 -14.82 -14.86
N ALA A 16 24.88 -13.87 -14.54
CA ALA A 16 24.75 -13.02 -13.37
C ALA A 16 23.53 -12.09 -13.44
N GLU A 17 23.23 -11.54 -14.62
CA GLU A 17 22.02 -10.74 -14.86
C GLU A 17 20.75 -11.58 -14.65
N PHE A 18 20.71 -12.82 -15.18
CA PHE A 18 19.60 -13.75 -14.96
C PHE A 18 19.44 -14.11 -13.47
N GLU A 19 20.52 -14.40 -12.76
CA GLU A 19 20.46 -14.68 -11.32
C GLU A 19 19.93 -13.49 -10.52
N ALA A 20 20.34 -12.28 -10.86
CA ALA A 20 19.84 -11.06 -10.23
C ALA A 20 18.32 -10.90 -10.45
N ILE A 21 17.83 -11.09 -11.70
CA ILE A 21 16.40 -11.04 -12.03
C ILE A 21 15.62 -12.13 -11.27
N PHE A 22 16.12 -13.37 -11.24
CA PHE A 22 15.47 -14.46 -10.51
C PHE A 22 15.45 -14.22 -9.01
N SER A 23 16.50 -13.63 -8.45
CA SER A 23 16.55 -13.25 -7.05
C SER A 23 15.50 -12.19 -6.71
N GLU A 24 15.38 -11.16 -7.54
CA GLU A 24 14.38 -10.09 -7.41
C GLU A 24 12.95 -10.67 -7.51
N LEU A 25 12.66 -11.48 -8.53
CA LEU A 25 11.35 -12.14 -8.68
C LEU A 25 11.00 -13.01 -7.47
N ARG A 26 11.97 -13.74 -6.93
CA ARG A 26 11.78 -14.57 -5.74
C ARG A 26 11.48 -13.71 -4.51
N HIS A 27 12.14 -12.58 -4.34
CA HIS A 27 11.87 -11.62 -3.27
C HIS A 27 10.47 -11.02 -3.39
N ARG A 28 10.07 -10.59 -4.57
CA ARG A 28 8.72 -10.07 -4.84
C ARG A 28 7.64 -11.11 -4.57
N MET A 29 7.82 -12.36 -5.04
CA MET A 29 6.92 -13.46 -4.75
C MET A 29 6.78 -13.73 -3.25
N LYS A 30 7.88 -13.76 -2.51
CA LYS A 30 7.84 -13.96 -1.04
C LYS A 30 7.06 -12.85 -0.34
N ASN A 31 7.25 -11.60 -0.75
CA ASN A 31 6.52 -10.46 -0.19
C ASN A 31 5.03 -10.55 -0.50
N LEU A 32 4.65 -10.84 -1.76
CA LEU A 32 3.26 -11.01 -2.17
C LEU A 32 2.59 -12.15 -1.39
N LEU A 33 3.22 -13.32 -1.32
CA LEU A 33 2.70 -14.46 -0.56
C LEU A 33 2.59 -14.17 0.94
N GLY A 34 3.51 -13.38 1.49
CA GLY A 34 3.45 -12.90 2.87
C GLY A 34 2.21 -12.04 3.12
N LEU A 35 1.93 -11.10 2.21
CA LEU A 35 0.72 -10.27 2.26
C LEU A 35 -0.55 -11.10 2.09
N VAL A 36 -0.62 -12.00 1.11
CA VAL A 36 -1.77 -12.89 0.91
C VAL A 36 -2.02 -13.77 2.15
N ARG A 37 -0.96 -14.29 2.76
CA ARG A 37 -1.07 -15.06 4.02
C ARG A 37 -1.58 -14.18 5.17
N ALA A 38 -1.10 -12.95 5.28
CA ALA A 38 -1.60 -12.00 6.26
C ALA A 38 -3.08 -11.67 6.03
N LEU A 39 -3.50 -11.45 4.78
CA LEU A 39 -4.90 -11.27 4.39
C LEU A 39 -5.76 -12.44 4.83
N ALA A 40 -5.35 -13.68 4.52
CA ALA A 40 -6.10 -14.88 4.88
C ALA A 40 -6.22 -15.04 6.40
N ASN A 41 -5.15 -14.81 7.15
CA ASN A 41 -5.14 -14.94 8.61
C ASN A 41 -5.88 -13.80 9.33
N GLN A 42 -5.92 -12.62 8.72
CA GLN A 42 -6.49 -11.41 9.30
C GLN A 42 -7.90 -11.08 8.77
N THR A 43 -8.44 -11.87 7.85
CA THR A 43 -9.86 -11.77 7.47
C THR A 43 -10.65 -12.71 8.38
N LYS A 44 -11.44 -12.14 9.28
CA LYS A 44 -12.19 -12.92 10.28
C LYS A 44 -13.37 -13.64 9.67
N ALA A 45 -13.54 -14.90 10.06
CA ALA A 45 -14.72 -15.70 9.75
C ALA A 45 -15.78 -15.68 10.88
N GLU A 46 -15.39 -15.29 12.11
CA GLU A 46 -16.30 -15.30 13.25
C GLU A 46 -17.15 -14.02 13.32
N GLY A 47 -18.45 -14.18 13.43
CA GLY A 47 -19.40 -13.06 13.62
C GLY A 47 -19.77 -12.30 12.36
N ILE A 48 -19.29 -12.74 11.18
CA ILE A 48 -19.71 -12.24 9.87
C ILE A 48 -20.21 -13.36 8.98
N SER A 49 -21.04 -13.05 8.00
CA SER A 49 -21.50 -14.03 7.02
C SER A 49 -20.36 -14.47 6.10
N GLY A 50 -20.44 -15.67 5.53
CA GLY A 50 -19.47 -16.14 4.54
C GLY A 50 -19.37 -15.21 3.34
N GLU A 51 -20.44 -14.51 2.97
CA GLU A 51 -20.47 -13.54 1.88
C GLU A 51 -19.71 -12.26 2.25
N GLU A 52 -19.89 -11.73 3.45
CA GLU A 52 -19.13 -10.57 3.95
C GLU A 52 -17.63 -10.88 4.04
N TYR A 53 -17.27 -12.09 4.50
CA TYR A 53 -15.89 -12.57 4.49
C TYR A 53 -15.33 -12.59 3.07
N ARG A 54 -16.06 -13.20 2.14
CA ARG A 54 -15.64 -13.29 0.74
C ARG A 54 -15.42 -11.92 0.12
N GLN A 55 -16.35 -10.99 0.29
CA GLN A 55 -16.25 -9.63 -0.23
C GLN A 55 -15.05 -8.88 0.35
N ALA A 56 -14.83 -8.97 1.67
CA ALA A 56 -13.69 -8.35 2.32
C ALA A 56 -12.35 -8.94 1.85
N PHE A 57 -12.28 -10.26 1.70
CA PHE A 57 -11.06 -10.93 1.24
C PHE A 57 -10.75 -10.62 -0.22
N VAL A 58 -11.77 -10.71 -1.11
CA VAL A 58 -11.62 -10.43 -2.54
C VAL A 58 -11.24 -8.97 -2.78
N GLY A 59 -11.91 -8.00 -2.13
CA GLY A 59 -11.58 -6.59 -2.29
C GLY A 59 -10.12 -6.25 -1.91
N ARG A 60 -9.60 -6.90 -0.87
CA ARG A 60 -8.19 -6.77 -0.47
C ARG A 60 -7.24 -7.42 -1.46
N LEU A 61 -7.63 -8.58 -1.99
CA LEU A 61 -6.84 -9.29 -2.99
C LEU A 61 -6.75 -8.48 -4.30
N ASP A 62 -7.89 -7.89 -4.73
CA ASP A 62 -7.95 -7.03 -5.92
C ASP A 62 -7.03 -5.81 -5.76
N ALA A 63 -7.02 -5.17 -4.59
CA ALA A 63 -6.10 -4.07 -4.30
C ALA A 63 -4.62 -4.48 -4.42
N LEU A 64 -4.27 -5.71 -4.00
CA LEU A 64 -2.91 -6.24 -4.17
C LEU A 64 -2.59 -6.56 -5.64
N VAL A 65 -3.54 -7.09 -6.39
CA VAL A 65 -3.37 -7.39 -7.82
C VAL A 65 -3.15 -6.10 -8.60
N GLU A 66 -3.97 -5.08 -8.37
CA GLU A 66 -3.81 -3.76 -8.99
C GLU A 66 -2.46 -3.12 -8.65
N ALA A 67 -2.03 -3.22 -7.39
CA ALA A 67 -0.73 -2.73 -6.95
C ALA A 67 0.43 -3.46 -7.64
N ASN A 68 0.32 -4.79 -7.82
CA ASN A 68 1.32 -5.58 -8.52
C ASN A 68 1.39 -5.23 -10.00
N ASP A 69 0.25 -5.01 -10.66
CA ASP A 69 0.20 -4.57 -12.06
C ASP A 69 0.82 -3.20 -12.28
N LEU A 70 0.67 -2.27 -11.32
CA LEU A 70 1.36 -1.00 -11.30
C LEU A 70 2.88 -1.18 -11.31
N SER A 71 3.37 -1.99 -10.39
CA SER A 71 4.80 -2.28 -10.23
C SER A 71 5.46 -2.90 -11.48
N LEU A 72 4.67 -3.51 -12.39
CA LEU A 72 5.17 -4.16 -13.59
C LEU A 72 5.17 -3.28 -14.84
N LYS A 73 4.26 -2.31 -14.93
CA LYS A 73 3.98 -1.58 -16.18
C LYS A 73 4.90 -0.39 -16.46
N GLU A 74 5.51 0.20 -15.45
CA GLU A 74 6.36 1.38 -15.65
C GLU A 74 7.60 1.34 -14.74
N HIS A 75 8.74 0.96 -15.30
CA HIS A 75 10.02 1.12 -14.64
C HIS A 75 10.27 2.62 -14.32
N GLY A 76 9.98 3.04 -13.08
CA GLY A 76 10.44 4.33 -12.54
C GLY A 76 9.46 5.51 -12.56
N LYS A 77 8.14 5.29 -12.74
CA LYS A 77 7.15 6.37 -12.71
C LYS A 77 5.99 6.19 -11.73
N ASP A 78 6.04 5.18 -10.88
CA ASP A 78 5.00 5.00 -9.88
C ASP A 78 5.20 6.00 -8.74
N SER A 79 4.58 7.16 -8.91
CA SER A 79 4.58 8.20 -7.90
C SER A 79 3.57 7.85 -6.81
N LEU A 80 3.86 8.25 -5.59
CA LEU A 80 2.92 8.18 -4.48
C LEU A 80 1.58 8.83 -4.82
N GLU A 81 1.60 9.94 -5.55
CA GLU A 81 0.39 10.64 -6.00
C GLU A 81 -0.50 9.74 -6.88
N ALA A 82 0.08 9.05 -7.87
CA ALA A 82 -0.64 8.12 -8.73
C ALA A 82 -1.21 6.94 -7.95
N LEU A 83 -0.44 6.41 -6.98
CA LEU A 83 -0.90 5.35 -6.09
C LEU A 83 -2.11 5.79 -5.25
N ILE A 84 -2.03 6.96 -4.59
CA ILE A 84 -3.12 7.51 -3.79
C ILE A 84 -4.37 7.70 -4.65
N ALA A 85 -4.24 8.34 -5.81
CA ALA A 85 -5.35 8.57 -6.72
C ALA A 85 -6.06 7.26 -7.10
N ARG A 86 -5.31 6.23 -7.51
CA ARG A 86 -5.89 4.93 -7.89
C ARG A 86 -6.55 4.20 -6.74
N ALA A 87 -5.90 4.19 -5.57
CA ALA A 87 -6.44 3.52 -4.39
C ALA A 87 -7.72 4.16 -3.87
N THR A 88 -7.95 5.44 -4.16
CA THR A 88 -9.09 6.21 -3.62
C THR A 88 -10.24 6.42 -4.60
N ILE A 89 -9.98 6.39 -5.93
CA ILE A 89 -11.02 6.53 -6.97
C ILE A 89 -12.27 5.65 -6.74
N PRO A 90 -12.17 4.36 -6.38
CA PRO A 90 -13.34 3.50 -6.19
C PRO A 90 -14.27 3.96 -5.04
N PHE A 91 -13.75 4.78 -4.13
CA PHE A 91 -14.46 5.25 -2.93
C PHE A 91 -14.95 6.70 -3.04
N GLN A 92 -14.67 7.36 -4.14
CA GLN A 92 -15.01 8.77 -4.37
C GLN A 92 -16.45 8.92 -4.81
N SER A 93 -17.36 9.26 -3.89
CA SER A 93 -18.78 9.47 -4.18
C SER A 93 -19.07 10.85 -4.81
N SER A 94 -18.22 11.85 -4.58
CA SER A 94 -18.23 13.19 -5.19
C SER A 94 -16.79 13.71 -5.32
N PRO A 95 -16.56 14.75 -6.16
CA PRO A 95 -15.22 15.36 -6.30
C PRO A 95 -14.62 15.88 -4.99
N GLU A 96 -15.47 16.28 -4.04
CA GLU A 96 -15.08 16.84 -2.75
C GLU A 96 -14.94 15.79 -1.65
N ALA A 97 -15.41 14.56 -1.87
CA ALA A 97 -15.41 13.50 -0.84
C ALA A 97 -13.99 13.10 -0.43
N ILE A 98 -13.06 13.07 -1.37
CA ILE A 98 -11.65 12.77 -1.10
C ILE A 98 -10.80 13.86 -1.75
N ARG A 99 -10.05 14.58 -0.92
CA ARG A 99 -9.12 15.64 -1.36
C ARG A 99 -7.70 15.14 -1.19
N VAL A 100 -6.93 15.23 -2.26
CA VAL A 100 -5.50 14.92 -2.24
C VAL A 100 -4.74 16.24 -2.41
N GLU A 101 -4.03 16.66 -1.36
CA GLU A 101 -3.20 17.85 -1.41
C GLU A 101 -1.90 17.53 -2.14
N PRO A 102 -1.48 18.36 -3.14
CA PRO A 102 -0.20 18.15 -3.82
C PRO A 102 0.97 18.17 -2.83
N GLY A 103 1.83 17.17 -2.92
CA GLY A 103 3.03 17.04 -2.11
C GLY A 103 4.30 16.90 -2.97
N PRO A 104 5.46 16.71 -2.35
CA PRO A 104 6.70 16.47 -3.07
C PRO A 104 6.60 15.20 -3.92
N PRO A 105 7.28 15.13 -5.09
CA PRO A 105 7.33 13.92 -5.89
C PRO A 105 8.06 12.82 -5.13
N VAL A 106 7.42 11.65 -4.98
CA VAL A 106 7.97 10.47 -4.31
C VAL A 106 7.85 9.28 -5.25
N ALA A 107 8.99 8.72 -5.63
CA ALA A 107 9.04 7.45 -6.34
C ALA A 107 9.01 6.30 -5.34
N LEU A 108 8.20 5.28 -5.61
CA LEU A 108 8.00 4.14 -4.73
C LEU A 108 8.59 2.87 -5.34
N ALA A 109 9.22 2.04 -4.52
CA ALA A 109 9.59 0.69 -4.90
C ALA A 109 8.35 -0.24 -4.85
N SER A 110 8.43 -1.38 -5.55
CA SER A 110 7.30 -2.35 -5.63
C SER A 110 6.75 -2.78 -4.27
N LYS A 111 7.63 -2.92 -3.29
CA LYS A 111 7.26 -3.31 -1.92
C LYS A 111 6.44 -2.23 -1.22
N GLU A 112 6.82 -0.97 -1.42
CA GLU A 112 6.12 0.21 -0.89
C GLU A 112 4.75 0.36 -1.55
N ILE A 113 4.69 0.21 -2.89
CA ILE A 113 3.44 0.26 -3.67
C ILE A 113 2.45 -0.77 -3.14
N MET A 114 2.83 -2.05 -3.01
CA MET A 114 1.95 -3.11 -2.54
C MET A 114 1.45 -2.86 -1.12
N SER A 115 2.34 -2.47 -0.21
CA SER A 115 1.98 -2.26 1.19
C SER A 115 1.11 -1.02 1.38
N LEU A 116 1.45 0.09 0.72
CA LEU A 116 0.69 1.34 0.82
C LEU A 116 -0.67 1.23 0.12
N SER A 117 -0.78 0.52 -1.03
CA SER A 117 -2.08 0.23 -1.66
C SER A 117 -3.04 -0.45 -0.70
N LEU A 118 -2.55 -1.47 0.00
CA LEU A 118 -3.36 -2.21 0.96
C LEU A 118 -3.81 -1.32 2.13
N VAL A 119 -2.90 -0.49 2.65
CA VAL A 119 -3.21 0.44 3.74
C VAL A 119 -4.24 1.48 3.32
N LEU A 120 -4.06 2.10 2.15
CA LEU A 120 -5.01 3.08 1.62
C LEU A 120 -6.39 2.46 1.36
N HIS A 121 -6.43 1.24 0.84
CA HIS A 121 -7.69 0.50 0.64
C HIS A 121 -8.40 0.23 1.97
N GLU A 122 -7.68 -0.20 3.01
CA GLU A 122 -8.27 -0.42 4.34
C GLU A 122 -8.80 0.86 4.97
N LEU A 123 -8.03 1.96 4.88
CA LEU A 123 -8.47 3.27 5.38
C LEU A 123 -9.73 3.74 4.64
N ALA A 124 -9.75 3.66 3.30
CA ALA A 124 -10.89 4.06 2.48
C ALA A 124 -12.13 3.18 2.75
N THR A 125 -11.95 1.86 2.87
CA THR A 125 -13.05 0.93 3.20
C THR A 125 -13.62 1.24 4.60
N ASN A 126 -12.77 1.53 5.58
CA ASN A 126 -13.21 1.91 6.92
C ASN A 126 -13.95 3.27 6.91
N ALA A 127 -13.46 4.24 6.14
CA ALA A 127 -14.13 5.53 5.96
C ALA A 127 -15.55 5.38 5.39
N VAL A 128 -15.73 4.47 4.42
CA VAL A 128 -17.07 4.16 3.84
C VAL A 128 -17.96 3.41 4.82
N LYS A 129 -17.41 2.45 5.58
CA LYS A 129 -18.23 1.61 6.47
C LYS A 129 -18.57 2.28 7.79
N TYR A 130 -17.64 3.04 8.35
CA TYR A 130 -17.72 3.51 9.73
C TYR A 130 -17.35 4.97 9.90
N GLY A 131 -16.66 5.57 8.93
CA GLY A 131 -16.07 6.90 9.01
C GLY A 131 -16.76 7.94 8.14
N ALA A 132 -15.99 8.93 7.71
CA ALA A 132 -16.48 10.10 7.01
C ALA A 132 -17.26 9.78 5.74
N LEU A 133 -16.78 8.85 4.92
CA LEU A 133 -17.40 8.52 3.63
C LEU A 133 -18.72 7.71 3.76
N SER A 134 -19.17 7.39 4.97
CA SER A 134 -20.46 6.75 5.22
C SER A 134 -21.65 7.71 5.04
N VAL A 135 -21.40 9.02 4.98
CA VAL A 135 -22.40 10.07 4.80
C VAL A 135 -21.99 11.05 3.70
N ALA A 136 -22.97 11.68 3.04
CA ALA A 136 -22.73 12.55 1.89
C ALA A 136 -21.92 13.81 2.21
N SER A 137 -21.95 14.29 3.46
CA SER A 137 -21.22 15.48 3.92
C SER A 137 -19.79 15.18 4.37
N GLY A 138 -19.42 13.91 4.48
CA GLY A 138 -18.12 13.51 4.98
C GLY A 138 -17.01 13.68 3.95
N GLN A 139 -15.83 13.97 4.43
CA GLN A 139 -14.66 14.26 3.62
C GLN A 139 -13.43 13.57 4.19
N VAL A 140 -12.51 13.22 3.29
CA VAL A 140 -11.18 12.69 3.61
C VAL A 140 -10.15 13.61 2.98
N ASP A 141 -9.21 14.10 3.77
CA ASP A 141 -8.05 14.85 3.31
C ASP A 141 -6.81 13.96 3.38
N ILE A 142 -6.07 13.85 2.29
CA ILE A 142 -4.82 13.08 2.19
C ILE A 142 -3.69 14.03 1.80
N ARG A 143 -2.61 14.01 2.58
CA ARG A 143 -1.41 14.78 2.29
C ARG A 143 -0.17 13.98 2.67
N TRP A 144 0.98 14.34 2.09
CA TRP A 144 2.25 13.71 2.43
C TRP A 144 3.40 14.70 2.38
N GLN A 145 4.45 14.34 3.07
CA GLN A 145 5.71 15.08 3.09
C GLN A 145 6.89 14.13 3.26
N LEU A 146 8.07 14.57 2.86
CA LEU A 146 9.31 13.93 3.21
C LEU A 146 9.87 14.59 4.47
N GLU A 147 10.12 13.82 5.53
CA GLU A 147 10.80 14.31 6.74
C GLU A 147 12.30 14.46 6.49
N ASP A 148 12.83 13.53 5.70
CA ASP A 148 14.16 13.55 5.10
C ASP A 148 14.08 12.82 3.74
N PRO A 149 15.16 12.75 2.94
CA PRO A 149 15.11 12.11 1.61
C PRO A 149 14.70 10.63 1.63
N HIS A 150 14.66 9.99 2.79
CA HIS A 150 14.40 8.56 2.94
C HIS A 150 13.24 8.25 3.88
N MET A 151 12.51 9.25 4.34
CA MET A 151 11.40 9.04 5.27
C MET A 151 10.16 9.75 4.77
N LEU A 152 9.17 8.96 4.34
CA LEU A 152 7.87 9.44 3.88
C LEU A 152 6.90 9.46 5.05
N ARG A 153 6.18 10.57 5.20
CA ARG A 153 5.02 10.70 6.09
C ARG A 153 3.78 10.94 5.25
N ILE A 154 2.75 10.09 5.42
CA ILE A 154 1.42 10.26 4.84
C ILE A 154 0.45 10.55 5.99
N MET A 155 -0.43 11.52 5.78
CA MET A 155 -1.48 11.90 6.71
C MET A 155 -2.84 11.69 6.04
N TRP A 156 -3.71 10.97 6.72
CA TRP A 156 -5.10 10.73 6.37
C TRP A 156 -5.97 11.36 7.44
N SER A 157 -6.90 12.23 7.08
CA SER A 157 -7.77 12.92 8.03
C SER A 157 -9.22 12.84 7.55
N GLU A 158 -10.10 12.32 8.40
CA GLU A 158 -11.54 12.22 8.16
C GLU A 158 -12.29 13.33 8.88
N ARG A 159 -13.30 13.91 8.21
CA ARG A 159 -14.13 14.97 8.79
C ARG A 159 -15.56 14.89 8.28
N GLY A 160 -16.50 15.47 9.05
CA GLY A 160 -17.91 15.59 8.65
C GLY A 160 -18.69 14.27 8.62
N GLY A 161 -18.09 13.18 9.09
CA GLY A 161 -18.73 11.89 9.27
C GLY A 161 -19.47 11.76 10.60
N PRO A 162 -19.98 10.56 10.91
CA PRO A 162 -20.56 10.26 12.22
C PRO A 162 -19.48 10.37 13.31
N PRO A 163 -19.86 10.62 14.57
CA PRO A 163 -18.92 10.62 15.69
C PRO A 163 -18.16 9.30 15.78
N VAL A 164 -16.84 9.36 15.82
CA VAL A 164 -15.97 8.18 15.87
C VAL A 164 -15.46 7.98 17.28
N ALA A 165 -15.51 6.75 17.75
CA ALA A 165 -14.90 6.34 19.01
C ALA A 165 -13.80 5.30 18.74
N ALA A 166 -12.78 5.29 19.58
CA ALA A 166 -11.75 4.27 19.50
C ALA A 166 -12.39 2.87 19.60
N PRO A 167 -12.07 1.94 18.69
CA PRO A 167 -12.62 0.60 18.71
C PRO A 167 -12.21 -0.11 20.02
N THR A 168 -13.17 -0.81 20.64
CA THR A 168 -12.94 -1.57 21.88
C THR A 168 -12.05 -2.82 21.68
N SER A 169 -11.87 -3.24 20.42
CA SER A 169 -10.97 -4.31 20.03
C SER A 169 -10.24 -3.94 18.74
N THR A 170 -8.99 -4.38 18.61
CA THR A 170 -8.24 -4.18 17.39
C THR A 170 -8.90 -4.94 16.24
N GLY A 171 -9.53 -4.23 15.34
CA GLY A 171 -10.14 -4.81 14.14
C GLY A 171 -9.08 -5.38 13.18
N TYR A 172 -9.51 -6.26 12.28
CA TYR A 172 -8.60 -6.92 11.33
C TYR A 172 -7.96 -5.96 10.33
N GLY A 173 -8.71 -4.95 9.88
CA GLY A 173 -8.15 -3.88 9.04
C GLY A 173 -6.99 -3.16 9.74
N THR A 174 -7.14 -2.85 11.03
CA THR A 174 -6.08 -2.23 11.82
C THR A 174 -4.85 -3.15 11.96
N GLN A 175 -5.07 -4.45 12.18
CA GLN A 175 -3.95 -5.42 12.24
C GLN A 175 -3.24 -5.53 10.90
N LEU A 176 -3.99 -5.49 9.78
CA LEU A 176 -3.44 -5.53 8.44
C LEU A 176 -2.61 -4.28 8.13
N ILE A 177 -3.12 -3.09 8.50
CA ILE A 177 -2.39 -1.83 8.40
C ILE A 177 -1.07 -1.91 9.19
N GLN A 178 -1.12 -2.38 10.44
CA GLN A 178 0.06 -2.56 11.27
C GLN A 178 1.05 -3.53 10.65
N PHE A 179 0.58 -4.67 10.14
CA PHE A 179 1.43 -5.64 9.46
C PHE A 179 2.11 -5.05 8.23
N ALA A 180 1.34 -4.39 7.35
CA ALA A 180 1.86 -3.81 6.11
C ALA A 180 2.91 -2.73 6.38
N ILE A 181 2.68 -1.88 7.38
CA ILE A 181 3.59 -0.77 7.70
C ILE A 181 4.76 -1.21 8.58
N ALA A 182 4.48 -1.81 9.75
CA ALA A 182 5.54 -2.08 10.71
C ALA A 182 6.37 -3.30 10.32
N TYR A 183 5.73 -4.42 9.95
CA TYR A 183 6.46 -5.65 9.65
C TYR A 183 7.05 -5.65 8.23
N ASN A 184 6.26 -5.22 7.25
CA ASN A 184 6.70 -5.31 5.85
C ASN A 184 7.59 -4.13 5.44
N LEU A 185 7.26 -2.89 5.82
CA LEU A 185 8.03 -1.70 5.46
C LEU A 185 9.01 -1.21 6.54
N GLY A 186 8.93 -1.72 7.77
CA GLY A 186 9.75 -1.24 8.88
C GLY A 186 9.39 0.18 9.34
N GLY A 187 8.18 0.62 9.01
CA GLY A 187 7.63 1.92 9.37
C GLY A 187 6.78 1.89 10.63
N ARG A 188 6.02 2.95 10.87
CA ARG A 188 5.03 3.05 11.96
C ARG A 188 3.75 3.67 11.45
N VAL A 189 2.62 3.30 12.09
CA VAL A 189 1.32 3.90 11.88
C VAL A 189 0.70 4.24 13.22
N GLU A 190 0.19 5.45 13.32
CA GLU A 190 -0.53 5.96 14.48
C GLU A 190 -1.95 6.33 14.02
N GLN A 191 -2.96 5.91 14.78
CA GLN A 191 -4.37 6.21 14.53
C GLN A 191 -4.97 6.88 15.75
N ALA A 192 -5.49 8.08 15.57
CA ALA A 192 -6.17 8.86 16.60
C ALA A 192 -7.66 8.98 16.24
N TYR A 193 -8.52 8.53 17.15
CA TYR A 193 -9.97 8.57 16.99
C TYR A 193 -10.50 9.78 17.75
N HIS A 194 -11.00 10.76 17.02
CA HIS A 194 -11.57 11.99 17.56
C HIS A 194 -13.08 12.01 17.34
N PRO A 195 -13.87 12.73 18.16
CA PRO A 195 -15.31 12.86 17.91
C PRO A 195 -15.67 13.40 16.53
N HIS A 196 -14.77 14.11 15.87
CA HIS A 196 -14.97 14.70 14.55
C HIS A 196 -14.41 13.84 13.38
N GLY A 197 -13.73 12.72 13.66
CA GLY A 197 -13.22 11.81 12.64
C GLY A 197 -11.93 11.06 13.04
N LEU A 198 -11.45 10.22 12.15
CA LEU A 198 -10.18 9.50 12.27
C LEU A 198 -9.03 10.35 11.70
N GLU A 199 -7.94 10.40 12.44
CA GLU A 199 -6.64 10.82 11.91
C GLU A 199 -5.68 9.64 11.92
N ALA A 200 -5.06 9.34 10.76
CA ALA A 200 -4.03 8.31 10.66
C ALA A 200 -2.75 8.94 10.10
N GLN A 201 -1.65 8.66 10.78
CA GLN A 201 -0.31 9.07 10.37
C GLN A 201 0.52 7.82 10.06
N ILE A 202 1.03 7.74 8.85
CA ILE A 202 1.84 6.63 8.37
C ILE A 202 3.23 7.17 8.08
N VAL A 203 4.24 6.57 8.68
CA VAL A 203 5.65 6.94 8.45
C VAL A 203 6.40 5.72 8.01
N VAL A 204 7.01 5.78 6.81
CA VAL A 204 7.73 4.66 6.21
C VAL A 204 9.09 5.08 5.69
N PRO A 205 10.13 4.26 5.90
CA PRO A 205 11.40 4.44 5.23
C PRO A 205 11.23 4.11 3.74
N LEU A 206 11.81 4.95 2.88
CA LEU A 206 11.87 4.72 1.44
C LEU A 206 13.15 3.97 1.08
N GLU A 207 13.03 2.90 0.32
CA GLU A 207 14.18 2.24 -0.27
C GLU A 207 14.83 3.21 -1.28
N ARG A 208 16.16 3.26 -1.31
CA ARG A 208 16.86 4.02 -2.35
C ARG A 208 16.46 3.44 -3.70
N ALA A 209 15.86 4.26 -4.55
CA ALA A 209 15.75 3.92 -5.95
C ALA A 209 17.16 3.64 -6.47
N THR A 210 17.49 2.36 -6.67
CA THR A 210 18.73 1.99 -7.36
C THR A 210 18.60 2.54 -8.77
N ARG A 211 19.32 3.66 -9.06
CA ARG A 211 19.50 4.11 -10.44
C ARG A 211 20.15 2.95 -11.18
N PRO A 212 19.54 2.43 -12.25
CA PRO A 212 20.28 1.59 -13.17
C PRO A 212 21.40 2.45 -13.76
N GLY A 213 22.65 2.02 -13.54
CA GLY A 213 23.85 2.59 -14.13
C GLY A 213 23.92 2.33 -15.64
#